data_7fd96a6ff250269d83b9737bbde8e284
#
_entry.id   7fd96a6ff250269d83b9737bbde8e284
#
_cell.length_a   1.000
_cell.length_b   1.000
_cell.length_c   1.000
_cell.angle_alpha   90.00
_cell.angle_beta   90.00
_cell.angle_gamma   90.00
#
_symmetry.space_group_name_H-M   'P 1'
#
loop_
_entity.id
_entity.type
_entity.pdbx_description
1 polymer ?
#
loop_
_entity_poly.entity_id
_entity_poly.type
_entity_poly.pdbx_seq_one_letter_code
_entity_poly.pdbx_strand_id
1 'polypeptide(L)'
;IAMVFEGDCMATLQCGAREISDRMGSIFGTRGYMQVQNINNPEKITVFDTEHKEVASYVVPEQISGYEYEVESCMKAIQEGKLECPEMPHAETIRIMKIMDDIRKSWNYEIPCIE
;
A
#
# COMPACT_ATOMS: atom_id res chain seq x y z
N ILE A 1 -4.28 11.08 -8.90
CA ILE A 1 -2.97 11.47 -8.38
C ILE A 1 -1.91 10.80 -9.23
N ALA A 2 -0.91 11.56 -9.71
CA ALA A 2 0.28 11.03 -10.34
C ALA A 2 1.50 11.52 -9.55
N MET A 3 2.41 10.61 -9.25
CA MET A 3 3.64 10.88 -8.49
C MET A 3 4.83 10.36 -9.27
N VAL A 4 5.93 11.12 -9.26
CA VAL A 4 7.21 10.73 -9.83
C VAL A 4 8.21 10.62 -8.69
N PHE A 5 8.95 9.52 -8.67
CA PHE A 5 9.97 9.22 -7.69
C PHE A 5 11.36 9.19 -8.34
N GLU A 6 12.40 9.20 -7.53
CA GLU A 6 13.77 9.02 -8.01
C GLU A 6 13.92 7.69 -8.76
N GLY A 7 14.80 7.65 -9.76
CA GLY A 7 15.05 6.46 -10.57
C GLY A 7 13.97 6.17 -11.62
N ASP A 8 13.31 7.20 -12.13
CA ASP A 8 12.29 7.13 -13.18
C ASP A 8 11.06 6.28 -12.83
N CYS A 9 10.82 6.09 -11.52
CA CYS A 9 9.63 5.39 -11.05
C CYS A 9 8.44 6.34 -11.00
N MET A 10 7.28 5.88 -11.47
CA MET A 10 6.03 6.63 -11.44
C MET A 10 4.93 5.81 -10.80
N ALA A 11 4.10 6.46 -9.99
CA ALA A 11 2.88 5.87 -9.46
C ALA A 11 1.66 6.70 -9.84
N THR A 12 0.57 6.02 -10.16
CA THR A 12 -0.74 6.62 -10.39
C THR A 12 -1.77 6.01 -9.45
N LEU A 13 -2.58 6.86 -8.83
CA LEU A 13 -3.68 6.44 -7.98
C LEU A 13 -4.98 7.10 -8.45
N GLN A 14 -6.03 6.32 -8.48
CA GLN A 14 -7.37 6.79 -8.79
C GLN A 14 -8.32 6.35 -7.68
N CYS A 15 -9.18 7.25 -7.24
CA CYS A 15 -10.26 6.94 -6.31
C CYS A 15 -11.47 7.82 -6.62
N GLY A 16 -12.64 7.29 -6.37
CA GLY A 16 -13.91 7.99 -6.52
C GLY A 16 -14.84 7.66 -5.37
N ALA A 17 -15.51 8.69 -4.79
CA ALA A 17 -16.39 8.51 -3.64
C ALA A 17 -17.74 7.84 -3.99
N ARG A 18 -18.12 7.83 -5.27
CA ARG A 18 -19.40 7.30 -5.77
C ARG A 18 -19.25 6.27 -6.88
N GLU A 19 -18.03 5.79 -7.08
CA GLU A 19 -17.68 4.88 -8.17
C GLU A 19 -17.29 3.52 -7.62
N ILE A 20 -17.54 2.50 -8.41
CA ILE A 20 -17.08 1.15 -8.15
C ILE A 20 -15.86 0.91 -9.05
N SER A 21 -14.76 0.43 -8.51
CA SER A 21 -13.59 0.00 -9.25
C SER A 21 -13.32 -1.49 -9.04
N ASP A 22 -12.41 -2.05 -9.83
CA ASP A 22 -11.91 -3.41 -9.67
C ASP A 22 -11.01 -3.58 -8.43
N ARG A 23 -10.64 -2.47 -7.78
CA ARG A 23 -9.72 -2.41 -6.64
C ARG A 23 -8.37 -3.08 -6.88
N MET A 24 -7.95 -3.18 -8.14
CA MET A 24 -6.68 -3.78 -8.50
C MET A 24 -5.52 -2.81 -8.27
N GLY A 25 -4.45 -3.31 -7.65
CA GLY A 25 -3.14 -2.69 -7.67
C GLY A 25 -2.25 -3.38 -8.70
N SER A 26 -1.45 -2.63 -9.45
CA SER A 26 -0.49 -3.21 -10.40
C SER A 26 0.88 -2.57 -10.21
N ILE A 27 1.93 -3.41 -10.18
CA ILE A 27 3.33 -2.97 -10.11
C ILE A 27 4.05 -3.51 -11.34
N PHE A 28 4.57 -2.61 -12.15
CA PHE A 28 5.23 -2.94 -13.41
C PHE A 28 6.74 -2.85 -13.25
N GLY A 29 7.44 -3.86 -13.71
CA GLY A 29 8.90 -3.95 -13.70
C GLY A 29 9.47 -4.37 -15.05
N THR A 30 10.78 -4.31 -15.20
CA THR A 30 11.48 -4.65 -16.45
C THR A 30 11.47 -6.15 -16.79
N ARG A 31 11.16 -7.02 -15.84
CA ARG A 31 11.14 -8.47 -16.01
C ARG A 31 9.75 -9.09 -15.91
N GLY A 32 8.71 -8.26 -15.85
CA GLY A 32 7.34 -8.69 -15.68
C GLY A 32 6.55 -7.72 -14.80
N TYR A 33 5.41 -8.14 -14.34
CA TYR A 33 4.55 -7.31 -13.48
C TYR A 33 3.83 -8.16 -12.44
N MET A 34 3.29 -7.48 -11.43
CA MET A 34 2.49 -8.12 -10.41
C MET A 34 1.16 -7.39 -10.27
N GLN A 35 0.12 -8.16 -10.01
CA GLN A 35 -1.22 -7.67 -9.71
C GLN A 35 -1.61 -8.05 -8.30
N VAL A 36 -2.15 -7.08 -7.57
CA VAL A 36 -2.69 -7.25 -6.21
C VAL A 36 -4.19 -7.10 -6.27
N GLN A 37 -4.90 -8.18 -6.06
CA GLN A 37 -6.35 -8.18 -6.00
C GLN A 37 -6.82 -7.55 -4.69
N ASN A 38 -7.77 -6.62 -4.77
CA ASN A 38 -8.31 -5.88 -3.64
C ASN A 38 -7.21 -5.14 -2.85
N ILE A 39 -6.65 -4.06 -3.43
CA ILE A 39 -5.51 -3.32 -2.87
C ILE A 39 -5.74 -2.80 -1.43
N ASN A 40 -7.00 -2.61 -1.02
CA ASN A 40 -7.33 -2.14 0.33
C ASN A 40 -7.31 -3.25 1.39
N ASN A 41 -7.54 -4.48 0.97
CA ASN A 41 -7.43 -5.68 1.80
C ASN A 41 -7.00 -6.83 0.87
N PRO A 42 -5.69 -6.97 0.60
CA PRO A 42 -5.18 -7.89 -0.40
C PRO A 42 -5.67 -9.32 -0.20
N GLU A 43 -6.20 -9.92 -1.26
CA GLU A 43 -6.72 -11.29 -1.27
C GLU A 43 -5.78 -12.24 -2.01
N LYS A 44 -5.19 -11.75 -3.10
CA LYS A 44 -4.30 -12.51 -3.95
C LYS A 44 -3.28 -11.60 -4.61
N ILE A 45 -2.04 -12.09 -4.73
CA ILE A 45 -1.00 -11.49 -5.54
C ILE A 45 -0.67 -12.49 -6.66
N THR A 46 -0.67 -12.02 -7.91
CA THR A 46 -0.27 -12.81 -9.07
C THR A 46 0.91 -12.13 -9.77
N VAL A 47 1.96 -12.89 -10.05
CA VAL A 47 3.16 -12.43 -10.74
C VAL A 47 3.19 -12.98 -12.15
N PHE A 48 3.46 -12.10 -13.11
CA PHE A 48 3.53 -12.42 -14.53
C PHE A 48 4.91 -12.08 -15.09
N ASP A 49 5.40 -12.87 -16.02
CA ASP A 49 6.60 -12.57 -16.78
C ASP A 49 6.34 -11.60 -17.95
N THR A 50 7.35 -11.39 -18.78
CA THR A 50 7.26 -10.50 -19.97
C THR A 50 6.40 -11.08 -21.10
N GLU A 51 6.06 -12.36 -21.06
CA GLU A 51 5.15 -13.03 -22.00
C GLU A 51 3.71 -13.10 -21.46
N HIS A 52 3.43 -12.40 -20.34
CA HIS A 52 2.13 -12.39 -19.66
C HIS A 52 1.73 -13.75 -19.08
N LYS A 53 2.69 -14.64 -18.87
CA LYS A 53 2.46 -15.94 -18.23
C LYS A 53 2.54 -15.82 -16.72
N GLU A 54 1.58 -16.39 -16.02
CA GLU A 54 1.63 -16.50 -14.56
C GLU A 54 2.82 -17.38 -14.13
N VAL A 55 3.74 -16.80 -13.38
CA VAL A 55 4.94 -17.46 -12.86
C VAL A 55 4.87 -17.72 -11.37
N ALA A 56 4.05 -16.98 -10.65
CA ALA A 56 3.81 -17.19 -9.22
C ALA A 56 2.44 -16.62 -8.81
N SER A 57 1.87 -17.22 -7.78
CA SER A 57 0.61 -16.77 -7.18
C SER A 57 0.65 -16.99 -5.67
N TYR A 58 0.19 -15.98 -4.93
CA TYR A 58 0.13 -16.00 -3.47
C TYR A 58 -1.27 -15.60 -3.04
N VAL A 59 -1.91 -16.45 -2.27
CA VAL A 59 -3.21 -16.18 -1.66
C VAL A 59 -2.96 -15.79 -0.21
N VAL A 60 -3.67 -14.78 0.28
CA VAL A 60 -3.57 -14.39 1.69
C VAL A 60 -3.97 -15.58 2.58
N PRO A 61 -3.29 -15.79 3.73
CA PRO A 61 -3.74 -16.77 4.72
C PRO A 61 -5.17 -16.47 5.19
N GLU A 62 -5.85 -17.48 5.73
CA GLU A 62 -7.18 -17.31 6.30
C GLU A 62 -7.16 -16.23 7.39
N GLN A 63 -8.06 -15.26 7.27
CA GLN A 63 -8.11 -14.10 8.16
C GLN A 63 -9.57 -13.79 8.53
N ILE A 64 -9.75 -13.19 9.70
CA ILE A 64 -11.07 -12.72 10.16
C ILE A 64 -11.31 -11.30 9.63
N SER A 65 -10.34 -10.42 9.78
CA SER A 65 -10.43 -9.00 9.39
C SER A 65 -9.16 -8.43 8.77
N GLY A 66 -8.01 -9.13 8.92
CA GLY A 66 -6.69 -8.66 8.57
C GLY A 66 -5.98 -7.90 9.70
N TYR A 67 -6.71 -7.37 10.67
CA TYR A 67 -6.13 -6.66 11.83
C TYR A 67 -5.39 -7.60 12.79
N GLU A 68 -5.67 -8.90 12.77
CA GLU A 68 -4.98 -9.89 13.58
C GLU A 68 -3.46 -9.89 13.33
N TYR A 69 -3.02 -9.68 12.09
CA TYR A 69 -1.60 -9.60 11.75
C TYR A 69 -0.94 -8.35 12.35
N GLU A 70 -1.64 -7.22 12.37
CA GLU A 70 -1.17 -6.00 13.01
C GLU A 70 -1.00 -6.20 14.52
N VAL A 71 -1.99 -6.83 15.15
CA VAL A 71 -1.95 -7.15 16.59
C VAL A 71 -0.81 -8.11 16.90
N GLU A 72 -0.62 -9.17 16.12
CA GLU A 72 0.48 -10.12 16.32
C GLU A 72 1.85 -9.44 16.17
N SER A 73 2.04 -8.57 15.19
CA SER A 73 3.28 -7.80 15.02
C SER A 73 3.54 -6.89 16.22
N CYS A 74 2.52 -6.20 16.72
CA CYS A 74 2.62 -5.36 17.91
C CYS A 74 2.99 -6.19 19.16
N MET A 75 2.33 -7.31 19.37
CA MET A 75 2.64 -8.22 20.51
C MET A 75 4.09 -8.69 20.46
N LYS A 76 4.57 -9.10 19.28
CA LYS A 76 5.95 -9.54 19.09
C LYS A 76 6.94 -8.42 19.35
N ALA A 77 6.69 -7.20 18.82
CA ALA A 77 7.54 -6.05 19.08
C ALA A 77 7.66 -5.74 20.58
N ILE A 78 6.54 -5.77 21.31
CA ILE A 78 6.52 -5.56 22.77
C ILE A 78 7.32 -6.65 23.49
N GLN A 79 7.13 -7.92 23.14
CA GLN A 79 7.84 -9.05 23.75
C GLN A 79 9.36 -8.99 23.52
N GLU A 80 9.77 -8.47 22.35
CA GLU A 80 11.18 -8.27 21.98
C GLU A 80 11.76 -6.96 22.53
N GLY A 81 11.00 -6.14 23.25
CA GLY A 81 11.42 -4.84 23.77
C GLY A 81 11.65 -3.79 22.69
N LYS A 82 11.07 -3.95 21.51
CA LYS A 82 11.16 -2.98 20.42
C LYS A 82 10.17 -1.84 20.63
N LEU A 83 10.53 -0.65 20.16
CA LEU A 83 9.69 0.55 20.25
C LEU A 83 8.76 0.73 19.06
N GLU A 84 8.94 -0.07 17.99
CA GLU A 84 8.17 0.01 16.75
C GLU A 84 8.12 -1.36 16.06
N CYS A 85 7.10 -1.54 15.23
CA CYS A 85 6.94 -2.75 14.41
C CYS A 85 7.82 -2.64 13.16
N PRO A 86 8.58 -3.69 12.79
CA PRO A 86 9.46 -3.65 11.62
C PRO A 86 8.69 -3.51 10.31
N GLU A 87 7.44 -3.97 10.23
CA GLU A 87 6.58 -3.88 9.06
C GLU A 87 6.11 -2.44 8.78
N MET A 88 5.99 -1.61 9.82
CA MET A 88 5.57 -0.22 9.72
C MET A 88 6.33 0.65 10.73
N PRO A 89 7.60 0.94 10.51
CA PRO A 89 8.39 1.79 11.41
C PRO A 89 7.88 3.24 11.39
N HIS A 90 8.12 3.98 12.47
CA HIS A 90 7.68 5.37 12.62
C HIS A 90 8.13 6.27 11.47
N ALA A 91 9.35 6.05 10.97
CA ALA A 91 9.88 6.80 9.83
C ALA A 91 9.02 6.63 8.56
N GLU A 92 8.49 5.42 8.32
CA GLU A 92 7.61 5.15 7.19
C GLU A 92 6.25 5.83 7.36
N THR A 93 5.67 5.77 8.55
CA THR A 93 4.44 6.51 8.86
C THR A 93 4.59 8.00 8.58
N ILE A 94 5.69 8.61 9.05
CA ILE A 94 5.98 10.03 8.82
C ILE A 94 6.16 10.31 7.32
N ARG A 95 6.84 9.43 6.58
CA ARG A 95 7.03 9.57 5.14
C ARG A 95 5.71 9.58 4.38
N ILE A 96 4.81 8.65 4.70
CA ILE A 96 3.48 8.58 4.08
C ILE A 96 2.66 9.83 4.41
N MET A 97 2.66 10.29 5.66
CA MET A 97 1.96 11.50 6.06
C MET A 97 2.46 12.73 5.32
N LYS A 98 3.77 12.86 5.10
CA LYS A 98 4.35 13.94 4.28
C LYS A 98 3.85 13.91 2.84
N ILE A 99 3.81 12.73 2.22
CA ILE A 99 3.26 12.58 0.85
C ILE A 99 1.80 13.06 0.80
N MET A 100 1.00 12.66 1.77
CA MET A 100 -0.41 13.08 1.87
C MET A 100 -0.55 14.60 2.07
N ASP A 101 0.31 15.21 2.87
CA ASP A 101 0.34 16.66 3.07
C ASP A 101 0.73 17.41 1.79
N ASP A 102 1.73 16.92 1.07
CA ASP A 102 2.18 17.55 -0.18
C ASP A 102 1.11 17.45 -1.27
N ILE A 103 0.38 16.32 -1.34
CA ILE A 103 -0.77 16.18 -2.23
C ILE A 103 -1.87 17.20 -1.86
N ARG A 104 -2.24 17.32 -0.59
CA ARG A 104 -3.24 18.29 -0.13
C ARG A 104 -2.84 19.72 -0.45
N LYS A 105 -1.59 20.08 -0.20
CA LYS A 105 -1.05 21.40 -0.57
C LYS A 105 -1.12 21.66 -2.07
N SER A 106 -0.83 20.66 -2.90
CA SER A 106 -0.91 20.81 -4.36
C SER A 106 -2.34 21.09 -4.85
N TRP A 107 -3.34 20.69 -4.08
CA TRP A 107 -4.75 20.95 -4.35
C TRP A 107 -5.28 22.23 -3.69
N ASN A 108 -4.43 22.99 -2.97
CA ASN A 108 -4.83 24.10 -2.11
C ASN A 108 -5.95 23.70 -1.11
N TYR A 109 -5.89 22.46 -0.62
CA TYR A 109 -6.86 21.95 0.34
C TYR A 109 -6.29 22.03 1.75
N GLU A 110 -6.91 22.85 2.58
CA GLU A 110 -6.62 22.94 4.00
C GLU A 110 -7.62 22.10 4.79
N ILE A 111 -7.13 21.31 5.74
CA ILE A 111 -7.99 20.61 6.68
C ILE A 111 -8.49 21.67 7.68
N PRO A 112 -9.81 21.87 7.83
CA PRO A 112 -10.33 22.75 8.86
C PRO A 112 -9.82 22.30 10.23
N CYS A 113 -9.13 23.18 10.95
CA CYS A 113 -8.79 22.91 12.34
C CYS A 113 -10.11 22.83 13.12
N ILE A 114 -10.35 21.69 13.77
CA ILE A 114 -11.44 21.56 14.74
C ILE A 114 -10.89 22.19 16.02
N GLU A 115 -11.35 23.40 16.34
CA GLU A 115 -11.12 24.05 17.63
C GLU A 115 -11.85 23.32 18.76
#